data_1236c43eeaf78c04bcd1f356c8a518c7
#
_entry.id   1236c43eeaf78c04bcd1f356c8a518c7
#
_cell.length_a   1.000
_cell.length_b   1.000
_cell.length_c   1.000
_cell.angle_alpha   90.00
_cell.angle_beta   90.00
_cell.angle_gamma   90.00
#
_symmetry.space_group_name_H-M   'P 1'
#
loop_
_entity.id
_entity.type
_entity.pdbx_description
1 polymer ?
#
loop_
_entity_poly.entity_id
_entity_poly.type
_entity_poly.pdbx_seq_one_letter_code
_entity_poly.pdbx_strand_id
1 'polypeptide(L)'
;NVFDEKYEALLPALSPDQDAIEKLVFLNHELFAMIDGGISLDLLARLLSTQLLTRGEKHLLDRNRTYFKLLRKIIAEGQRAGQLRTDRTVNEIVKAYALWERALLYDWCLCGGEYSLVAYTDAMTPTFLESWRG
;
A
#
# COMPACT_ATOMS: atom_id res chain seq x y z
N ASN A 1 9.23 -0.76 -13.32
CA ASN A 1 9.39 -0.55 -11.88
C ASN A 1 9.19 -1.87 -11.13
N VAL A 2 10.11 -2.20 -10.25
CA VAL A 2 10.09 -3.48 -9.51
C VAL A 2 8.83 -3.64 -8.65
N PHE A 3 8.32 -2.55 -8.08
CA PHE A 3 7.10 -2.59 -7.29
C PHE A 3 5.88 -2.91 -8.16
N ASP A 4 5.79 -2.31 -9.35
CA ASP A 4 4.68 -2.56 -10.27
C ASP A 4 4.68 -4.01 -10.74
N GLU A 5 5.85 -4.57 -11.04
CA GLU A 5 5.99 -5.98 -11.41
C GLU A 5 5.51 -6.90 -10.28
N LYS A 6 5.86 -6.57 -9.03
CA LYS A 6 5.40 -7.33 -7.86
C LYS A 6 3.88 -7.26 -7.71
N TYR A 7 3.28 -6.09 -7.88
CA TYR A 7 1.83 -5.97 -7.79
C TYR A 7 1.13 -6.76 -8.89
N GLU A 8 1.64 -6.74 -10.11
CA GLU A 8 1.09 -7.56 -11.19
C GLU A 8 1.17 -9.05 -10.88
N ALA A 9 2.29 -9.49 -10.29
CA ALA A 9 2.47 -10.88 -9.90
C ALA A 9 1.53 -11.31 -8.78
N LEU A 10 1.05 -10.38 -7.96
CA LEU A 10 0.13 -10.67 -6.85
C LEU A 10 -1.32 -10.81 -7.29
N LEU A 11 -1.69 -10.29 -8.47
CA LEU A 11 -3.07 -10.33 -8.94
C LEU A 11 -3.69 -11.73 -8.92
N PRO A 12 -3.00 -12.79 -9.41
CA PRO A 12 -3.57 -14.13 -9.37
C PRO A 12 -3.75 -14.70 -7.97
N ALA A 13 -3.02 -14.16 -6.99
CA ALA A 13 -3.11 -14.63 -5.61
C ALA A 13 -4.30 -14.03 -4.83
N LEU A 14 -4.95 -13.00 -5.39
CA LEU A 14 -6.14 -12.42 -4.79
C LEU A 14 -7.34 -13.30 -5.07
N SER A 15 -7.98 -13.80 -4.02
CA SER A 15 -9.15 -14.66 -4.16
C SER A 15 -10.42 -13.81 -4.29
N PRO A 16 -11.36 -14.16 -5.19
CA PRO A 16 -12.66 -13.49 -5.23
C PRO A 16 -13.47 -13.67 -3.93
N ASP A 17 -13.14 -14.68 -3.11
CA ASP A 17 -13.81 -14.92 -1.84
C ASP A 17 -13.34 -14.01 -0.72
N GLN A 18 -12.20 -13.36 -0.89
CA GLN A 18 -11.70 -12.38 0.08
C GLN A 18 -12.48 -11.08 -0.05
N ASP A 19 -12.82 -10.45 1.09
CA ASP A 19 -13.40 -9.11 1.05
C ASP A 19 -12.31 -8.06 0.77
N ALA A 20 -12.72 -6.81 0.59
CA ALA A 20 -11.79 -5.74 0.24
C ALA A 20 -10.72 -5.52 1.31
N ILE A 21 -11.10 -5.60 2.59
CA ILE A 21 -10.17 -5.40 3.70
C ILE A 21 -9.13 -6.52 3.71
N GLU A 22 -9.55 -7.77 3.55
CA GLU A 22 -8.62 -8.90 3.47
C GLU A 22 -7.64 -8.76 2.31
N LYS A 23 -8.11 -8.30 1.14
CA LYS A 23 -7.25 -8.05 -0.02
C LYS A 23 -6.22 -6.96 0.27
N LEU A 24 -6.62 -5.87 0.91
CA LEU A 24 -5.72 -4.78 1.25
C LEU A 24 -4.69 -5.21 2.31
N VAL A 25 -5.10 -6.00 3.30
CA VAL A 25 -4.18 -6.58 4.29
C VAL A 25 -3.15 -7.47 3.60
N PHE A 26 -3.60 -8.31 2.68
CA PHE A 26 -2.71 -9.19 1.91
C PHE A 26 -1.67 -8.38 1.12
N LEU A 27 -2.11 -7.37 0.38
CA LEU A 27 -1.20 -6.52 -0.41
C LEU A 27 -0.19 -5.79 0.46
N ASN A 28 -0.65 -5.27 1.60
CA ASN A 28 0.22 -4.59 2.56
C ASN A 28 1.29 -5.54 3.09
N HIS A 29 0.89 -6.74 3.49
CA HIS A 29 1.83 -7.77 3.97
C HIS A 29 2.89 -8.10 2.91
N GLU A 30 2.46 -8.34 1.68
CA GLU A 30 3.36 -8.74 0.60
C GLU A 30 4.35 -7.61 0.25
N LEU A 31 3.87 -6.36 0.22
CA LEU A 31 4.74 -5.22 -0.03
C LEU A 31 5.84 -5.12 1.03
N PHE A 32 5.47 -5.18 2.30
CA PHE A 32 6.44 -5.00 3.37
C PHE A 32 7.32 -6.22 3.59
N ALA A 33 6.83 -7.43 3.30
CA ALA A 33 7.67 -8.63 3.30
C ALA A 33 8.76 -8.52 2.23
N MET A 34 8.43 -7.99 1.07
CA MET A 34 9.41 -7.75 0.01
C MET A 34 10.47 -6.75 0.45
N ILE A 35 10.08 -5.68 1.13
CA ILE A 35 11.00 -4.64 1.59
C ILE A 35 11.90 -5.19 2.71
N ASP A 36 11.34 -5.86 3.71
CA ASP A 36 12.13 -6.45 4.80
C ASP A 36 13.13 -7.50 4.28
N GLY A 37 12.77 -8.22 3.22
CA GLY A 37 13.55 -9.36 2.75
C GLY A 37 14.55 -9.08 1.64
N GLY A 38 14.47 -7.93 0.94
CA GLY A 38 15.26 -7.79 -0.27
C GLY A 38 15.61 -6.40 -0.74
N ILE A 39 15.05 -5.36 -0.16
CA ILE A 39 15.37 -3.98 -0.55
C ILE A 39 16.23 -3.36 0.53
N SER A 40 17.40 -2.83 0.12
CA SER A 40 18.28 -2.19 1.09
C SER A 40 17.66 -0.89 1.61
N LEU A 41 17.92 -0.61 2.88
CA LEU A 41 17.49 0.63 3.53
C LEU A 41 17.98 1.86 2.75
N ASP A 42 19.26 1.84 2.33
CA ASP A 42 19.86 2.94 1.57
C ASP A 42 19.16 3.19 0.25
N LEU A 43 18.82 2.12 -0.48
CA LEU A 43 18.11 2.24 -1.76
C LEU A 43 16.72 2.85 -1.55
N LEU A 44 15.99 2.38 -0.55
CA LEU A 44 14.67 2.88 -0.26
C LEU A 44 14.70 4.36 0.18
N ALA A 45 15.64 4.71 1.06
CA ALA A 45 15.82 6.08 1.52
C ALA A 45 16.15 7.03 0.37
N ARG A 46 16.99 6.59 -0.56
CA ARG A 46 17.33 7.38 -1.76
C ARG A 46 16.12 7.56 -2.66
N LEU A 47 15.32 6.50 -2.85
CA LEU A 47 14.12 6.57 -3.65
C LEU A 47 13.14 7.60 -3.08
N LEU A 48 12.88 7.55 -1.78
CA LEU A 48 11.97 8.49 -1.12
C LEU A 48 12.51 9.93 -1.19
N SER A 49 13.80 10.13 -0.93
CA SER A 49 14.45 11.44 -1.00
C SER A 49 14.40 12.01 -2.41
N THR A 50 14.67 11.20 -3.41
CA THR A 50 14.62 11.61 -4.81
C THR A 50 13.23 12.07 -5.20
N GLN A 51 12.20 11.36 -4.76
CA GLN A 51 10.81 11.75 -5.03
C GLN A 51 10.47 13.09 -4.38
N LEU A 52 10.98 13.38 -3.19
CA LEU A 52 10.77 14.66 -2.52
C LEU A 52 11.48 15.82 -3.23
N LEU A 53 12.68 15.56 -3.75
CA LEU A 53 13.51 16.58 -4.38
C LEU A 53 13.20 16.80 -5.85
N THR A 54 12.60 15.83 -6.51
CA THR A 54 12.27 15.92 -7.94
C THR A 54 11.21 16.99 -8.18
N ARG A 55 11.50 17.88 -9.13
CA ARG A 55 10.52 18.87 -9.59
C ARG A 55 9.74 18.28 -10.77
N GLY A 56 8.45 18.55 -10.81
CA GLY A 56 7.56 18.02 -11.84
C GLY A 56 6.86 16.75 -11.41
N GLU A 57 6.67 15.82 -12.35
CA GLU A 57 5.88 14.62 -12.10
C GLU A 57 6.54 13.71 -11.05
N LYS A 58 5.74 13.27 -10.08
CA LYS A 58 6.18 12.38 -9.02
C LYS A 58 5.71 10.96 -9.33
N HIS A 59 6.66 10.04 -9.54
CA HIS A 59 6.35 8.64 -9.82
C HIS A 59 5.48 8.01 -8.72
N LEU A 60 5.76 8.30 -7.44
CA LEU A 60 4.98 7.76 -6.32
C LEU A 60 3.54 8.29 -6.28
N LEU A 61 3.25 9.39 -6.96
CA LEU A 61 1.91 9.96 -7.03
C LEU A 61 1.20 9.66 -8.35
N ASP A 62 1.86 8.99 -9.29
CA ASP A 62 1.29 8.68 -10.60
C ASP A 62 0.11 7.72 -10.46
N ARG A 63 -1.09 8.23 -10.72
CA ARG A 63 -2.33 7.46 -10.59
C ARG A 63 -2.47 6.35 -11.62
N ASN A 64 -1.63 6.36 -12.67
CA ASN A 64 -1.64 5.32 -13.69
C ASN A 64 -0.75 4.13 -13.35
N ARG A 65 0.00 4.19 -12.26
CA ARG A 65 0.79 3.05 -11.79
C ARG A 65 -0.12 1.88 -11.44
N THR A 66 0.40 0.69 -11.67
CA THR A 66 -0.30 -0.58 -11.35
C THR A 66 -0.81 -0.59 -9.91
N TYR A 67 -0.01 -0.10 -8.97
CA TYR A 67 -0.38 0.03 -7.57
C TYR A 67 -1.71 0.77 -7.38
N PHE A 68 -1.84 1.97 -7.96
CA PHE A 68 -3.06 2.76 -7.79
C PHE A 68 -4.25 2.18 -8.54
N LYS A 69 -4.00 1.61 -9.72
CA LYS A 69 -5.07 0.93 -10.47
C LYS A 69 -5.66 -0.22 -9.68
N LEU A 70 -4.79 -1.03 -9.06
CA LEU A 70 -5.23 -2.16 -8.24
C LEU A 70 -5.98 -1.70 -7.01
N LEU A 71 -5.49 -0.69 -6.31
CA LEU A 71 -6.17 -0.14 -5.13
C LEU A 71 -7.56 0.38 -5.48
N ARG A 72 -7.67 1.15 -6.58
CA ARG A 72 -8.98 1.67 -7.00
C ARG A 72 -9.96 0.55 -7.30
N LYS A 73 -9.50 -0.50 -7.97
CA LYS A 73 -10.34 -1.66 -8.29
C LYS A 73 -10.84 -2.35 -7.02
N ILE A 74 -9.95 -2.65 -6.10
CA ILE A 74 -10.31 -3.34 -4.84
C ILE A 74 -11.30 -2.50 -4.04
N ILE A 75 -11.02 -1.22 -3.90
CA ILE A 75 -11.83 -0.32 -3.08
C ILE A 75 -13.19 -0.06 -3.72
N ALA A 76 -13.24 0.16 -5.04
CA ALA A 76 -14.50 0.34 -5.75
C ALA A 76 -15.38 -0.91 -5.64
N GLU A 77 -14.81 -2.09 -5.82
CA GLU A 77 -15.55 -3.36 -5.66
C GLU A 77 -16.01 -3.56 -4.23
N GLY A 78 -15.17 -3.20 -3.25
CA GLY A 78 -15.53 -3.29 -1.83
C GLY A 78 -16.70 -2.38 -1.47
N GLN A 79 -16.75 -1.18 -2.02
CA GLN A 79 -17.88 -0.28 -1.81
C GLN A 79 -19.16 -0.83 -2.43
N ARG A 80 -19.08 -1.33 -3.66
CA ARG A 80 -20.25 -1.93 -4.34
C ARG A 80 -20.81 -3.13 -3.59
N ALA A 81 -19.93 -3.91 -2.96
CA ALA A 81 -20.32 -5.09 -2.19
C ALA A 81 -20.72 -4.78 -0.75
N GLY A 82 -20.68 -3.52 -0.33
CA GLY A 82 -21.02 -3.14 1.04
C GLY A 82 -19.95 -3.46 2.08
N GLN A 83 -18.76 -3.84 1.64
CA GLN A 83 -17.64 -4.21 2.52
C GLN A 83 -16.89 -2.99 3.04
N LEU A 84 -16.87 -1.91 2.26
CA LEU A 84 -16.26 -0.65 2.62
C LEU A 84 -17.32 0.45 2.67
N ARG A 85 -17.09 1.42 3.56
CA ARG A 85 -18.00 2.55 3.73
C ARG A 85 -18.11 3.36 2.45
N THR A 86 -19.31 3.90 2.19
CA THR A 86 -19.60 4.64 0.96
C THR A 86 -19.77 6.13 1.17
N ASP A 87 -19.58 6.63 2.38
CA ASP A 87 -19.62 8.06 2.69
C ASP A 87 -18.29 8.76 2.36
N ARG A 88 -17.33 8.02 1.82
CA ARG A 88 -16.08 8.55 1.26
C ARG A 88 -15.93 8.02 -0.15
N THR A 89 -15.29 8.81 -1.01
CA THR A 89 -15.05 8.39 -2.39
C THR A 89 -13.97 7.33 -2.48
N VAL A 90 -13.96 6.58 -3.57
CA VAL A 90 -12.88 5.63 -3.86
C VAL A 90 -11.52 6.32 -3.75
N ASN A 91 -11.36 7.49 -4.37
CA ASN A 91 -10.09 8.21 -4.37
C ASN A 91 -9.66 8.66 -2.97
N GLU A 92 -10.61 9.03 -2.11
CA GLU A 92 -10.29 9.38 -0.72
C GLU A 92 -9.73 8.19 0.04
N ILE A 93 -10.34 7.02 -0.12
CA ILE A 93 -9.88 5.80 0.56
C ILE A 93 -8.55 5.32 0.00
N VAL A 94 -8.38 5.37 -1.34
CA VAL A 94 -7.10 5.05 -1.98
C VAL A 94 -5.99 5.92 -1.40
N LYS A 95 -6.24 7.22 -1.30
CA LYS A 95 -5.24 8.14 -0.75
C LYS A 95 -4.92 7.83 0.72
N ALA A 96 -5.92 7.55 1.54
CA ALA A 96 -5.71 7.21 2.94
C ALA A 96 -4.83 5.95 3.09
N TYR A 97 -5.11 4.92 2.31
CA TYR A 97 -4.31 3.71 2.31
C TYR A 97 -2.86 3.97 1.85
N ALA A 98 -2.69 4.72 0.77
CA ALA A 98 -1.37 5.06 0.26
C ALA A 98 -0.56 5.90 1.27
N LEU A 99 -1.23 6.83 1.97
CA LEU A 99 -0.59 7.61 3.02
C LEU A 99 -0.12 6.72 4.18
N TRP A 100 -0.93 5.75 4.56
CA TRP A 100 -0.57 4.78 5.60
C TRP A 100 0.71 4.04 5.22
N GLU A 101 0.77 3.50 4.01
CA GLU A 101 1.95 2.76 3.55
C GLU A 101 3.18 3.65 3.43
N ARG A 102 3.03 4.86 2.89
CA ARG A 102 4.16 5.79 2.77
C ARG A 102 4.69 6.25 4.11
N ALA A 103 3.80 6.50 5.07
CA ALA A 103 4.21 6.87 6.41
C ALA A 103 5.05 5.78 7.08
N LEU A 104 4.63 4.53 6.91
CA LEU A 104 5.36 3.38 7.44
C LEU A 104 6.76 3.26 6.82
N LEU A 105 6.85 3.40 5.50
CA LEU A 105 8.14 3.35 4.81
C LEU A 105 9.06 4.48 5.27
N TYR A 106 8.52 5.68 5.37
CA TYR A 106 9.28 6.85 5.78
C TYR A 106 9.80 6.69 7.21
N ASP A 107 8.94 6.28 8.13
CA ASP A 107 9.33 6.07 9.52
C ASP A 107 10.40 4.99 9.65
N TRP A 108 10.24 3.88 8.93
CA TRP A 108 11.22 2.80 8.94
C TRP A 108 12.60 3.29 8.49
N CYS A 109 12.64 4.13 7.45
CA CYS A 109 13.90 4.74 6.99
C CYS A 109 14.47 5.69 8.04
N LEU A 110 13.64 6.50 8.69
CA LEU A 110 14.09 7.39 9.77
C LEU A 110 14.70 6.62 10.94
N CYS A 111 14.15 5.47 11.27
CA CYS A 111 14.64 4.62 12.36
C CYS A 111 15.82 3.74 11.94
N GLY A 112 16.35 3.91 10.74
CA GLY A 112 17.45 3.08 10.27
C GLY A 112 17.11 1.61 10.09
N GLY A 113 15.84 1.28 9.88
CA GLY A 113 15.41 -0.10 9.68
C GLY A 113 15.47 -0.95 10.93
N GLU A 114 15.39 -0.35 12.11
CA GLU A 114 15.62 -1.06 13.38
C GLU A 114 14.48 -1.97 13.83
N TYR A 115 13.32 -1.90 13.19
CA TYR A 115 12.19 -2.78 13.51
C TYR A 115 11.72 -3.52 12.24
N SER A 116 10.97 -4.60 12.45
CA SER A 116 10.38 -5.34 11.32
C SER A 116 9.12 -4.63 10.83
N LEU A 117 9.15 -4.15 9.57
CA LEU A 117 7.98 -3.57 8.93
C LEU A 117 6.82 -4.57 8.88
N VAL A 118 7.11 -5.79 8.45
CA VAL A 118 6.09 -6.83 8.32
C VAL A 118 5.42 -7.12 9.66
N ALA A 119 6.19 -7.26 10.73
CA ALA A 119 5.62 -7.55 12.05
C ALA A 119 4.72 -6.40 12.52
N TYR A 120 5.16 -5.16 12.31
CA TYR A 120 4.38 -4.00 12.72
C TYR A 120 3.09 -3.88 11.91
N THR A 121 3.20 -3.99 10.58
CA THR A 121 2.03 -3.83 9.71
C THR A 121 1.03 -4.96 9.84
N ASP A 122 1.50 -6.20 10.05
CA ASP A 122 0.59 -7.33 10.28
C ASP A 122 -0.26 -7.12 11.54
N ALA A 123 0.31 -6.46 12.55
CA ALA A 123 -0.41 -6.14 13.77
C ALA A 123 -1.34 -4.93 13.62
N MET A 124 -0.91 -3.90 12.90
CA MET A 124 -1.58 -2.59 12.93
C MET A 124 -2.44 -2.29 11.71
N THR A 125 -2.09 -2.78 10.53
CA THR A 125 -2.84 -2.47 9.31
C THR A 125 -4.29 -2.97 9.37
N PRO A 126 -4.59 -4.16 9.88
CA PRO A 126 -5.99 -4.58 10.03
C PRO A 126 -6.80 -3.61 10.90
N THR A 127 -6.23 -3.10 11.97
CA THR A 127 -6.89 -2.11 12.84
C THR A 127 -7.14 -0.80 12.10
N PHE A 128 -6.15 -0.32 11.35
CA PHE A 128 -6.31 0.88 10.53
C PHE A 128 -7.45 0.70 9.52
N LEU A 129 -7.47 -0.44 8.83
CA LEU A 129 -8.45 -0.70 7.78
C LEU A 129 -9.86 -0.92 8.31
N GLU A 130 -10.03 -1.34 9.57
CA GLU A 130 -11.36 -1.47 10.18
C GLU A 130 -12.13 -0.16 10.18
N SER A 131 -11.45 0.99 10.24
CA SER A 131 -12.11 2.29 10.17
C SER A 131 -12.82 2.54 8.83
N TRP A 132 -12.49 1.77 7.80
CA TRP A 132 -13.08 1.89 6.46
C TRP A 132 -14.18 0.87 6.19
N ARG A 133 -14.46 -0.02 7.13
CA ARG A 133 -15.49 -1.05 6.96
C ARG A 133 -16.86 -0.42 6.77
N GLY A 134 -17.63 -1.01 5.88
CA GLY A 134 -19.01 -0.61 5.60
C GLY A 134 -20.01 -0.98 6.70
#